data_16668e11db7d48b32955206e6d933084
#
_entry.id   16668e11db7d48b32955206e6d933084
#
_cell.length_a   1.000
_cell.length_b   1.000
_cell.length_c   1.000
_cell.angle_alpha   90.00
_cell.angle_beta   90.00
_cell.angle_gamma   90.00
#
_symmetry.space_group_name_H-M   'P 1'
#
loop_
_entity.id
_entity.type
_entity.pdbx_description
1 polymer ?
#
loop_
_entity_poly.entity_id
_entity_poly.type
_entity_poly.pdbx_seq_one_letter_code
_entity_poly.pdbx_strand_id
1 'polypeptide(L)'
;QEAIEVGIEPDIAEEIITVLIRSSLTKQEKDRVEAEGKGNGRSVLVIGGAGRMGRWFVDFFNSQGFETFVADKNIQNDTHSYSDWREAGIDFDVIIVATPIEVSAGILSELSEKKPSGLIFDIGSLKTPLRDGLNALKDSDCMITSLHPMFGPETELLSGRHLIFVDVGNKEATDKAKELFESTMVKKLDMNIDDHDRLIAYVLGLSHALNIVFFTALSGSGEAAPKLAKLSSTTFDAQLLVSEAVASDSPELYFEIQKLNEYGIEPLDALCTSATMLREIVMNDDQKSFIELMEKGKKYLDSRS
;
A
#
# COMPACT_ATOMS: atom_id res chain seq x y z
N GLN A 1 34.89 9.71 9.78
CA GLN A 1 36.20 10.34 10.06
C GLN A 1 36.69 11.14 8.84
N GLU A 2 36.74 10.53 7.66
CA GLU A 2 37.21 11.18 6.40
C GLU A 2 36.38 12.42 6.01
N ALA A 3 35.07 12.43 6.24
CA ALA A 3 34.21 13.58 5.98
C ALA A 3 34.59 14.82 6.79
N ILE A 4 34.95 14.63 8.06
CA ILE A 4 35.39 15.70 8.96
C ILE A 4 36.73 16.28 8.48
N GLU A 5 37.64 15.45 7.99
CA GLU A 5 38.96 15.88 7.53
C GLU A 5 38.88 16.79 6.27
N VAL A 6 37.82 16.63 5.46
CA VAL A 6 37.56 17.47 4.28
C VAL A 6 36.54 18.58 4.54
N GLY A 7 36.13 18.78 5.80
CA GLY A 7 35.23 19.87 6.20
C GLY A 7 33.76 19.64 5.89
N ILE A 8 33.33 18.40 5.69
CA ILE A 8 31.91 18.04 5.51
C ILE A 8 31.33 17.66 6.87
N GLU A 9 30.21 18.28 7.23
CA GLU A 9 29.45 17.91 8.44
C GLU A 9 29.05 16.44 8.38
N PRO A 10 29.20 15.66 9.48
CA PRO A 10 28.91 14.22 9.50
C PRO A 10 27.50 13.86 9.01
N ASP A 11 26.49 14.63 9.41
CA ASP A 11 25.08 14.41 9.05
C ASP A 11 24.88 14.58 7.52
N ILE A 12 25.51 15.59 6.92
CA ILE A 12 25.47 15.80 5.46
C ILE A 12 26.17 14.66 4.73
N ALA A 13 27.29 14.18 5.25
CA ALA A 13 28.00 13.05 4.67
C ALA A 13 27.15 11.78 4.72
N GLU A 14 26.45 11.53 5.84
CA GLU A 14 25.53 10.41 6.01
C GLU A 14 24.35 10.48 5.03
N GLU A 15 23.74 11.65 4.85
CA GLU A 15 22.67 11.85 3.86
C GLU A 15 23.14 11.54 2.43
N ILE A 16 24.30 12.08 2.03
CA ILE A 16 24.87 11.81 0.68
C ILE A 16 25.13 10.32 0.49
N ILE A 17 25.77 9.68 1.45
CA ILE A 17 26.07 8.24 1.39
C ILE A 17 24.77 7.44 1.34
N THR A 18 23.76 7.80 2.10
CA THR A 18 22.45 7.14 2.11
C THR A 18 21.77 7.23 0.74
N VAL A 19 21.82 8.40 0.08
CA VAL A 19 21.28 8.58 -1.28
C VAL A 19 22.04 7.71 -2.29
N LEU A 20 23.38 7.67 -2.21
CA LEU A 20 24.22 6.86 -3.10
C LEU A 20 23.98 5.35 -2.90
N ILE A 21 23.87 4.91 -1.64
CA ILE A 21 23.56 3.52 -1.30
C ILE A 21 22.18 3.15 -1.86
N ARG A 22 21.17 3.98 -1.64
CA ARG A 22 19.82 3.77 -2.16
C ARG A 22 19.81 3.64 -3.68
N SER A 23 20.46 4.56 -4.39
CA SER A 23 20.59 4.51 -5.86
C SER A 23 21.26 3.23 -6.34
N SER A 24 22.36 2.81 -5.67
CA SER A 24 23.05 1.58 -5.98
C SER A 24 22.20 0.33 -5.74
N LEU A 25 21.48 0.28 -4.61
CA LEU A 25 20.57 -0.82 -4.28
C LEU A 25 19.41 -0.91 -5.26
N THR A 26 18.82 0.23 -5.67
CA THR A 26 17.76 0.26 -6.70
C THR A 26 18.25 -0.37 -8.00
N LYS A 27 19.43 0.01 -8.46
CA LYS A 27 20.00 -0.57 -9.67
C LYS A 27 20.29 -2.06 -9.52
N GLN A 28 20.91 -2.47 -8.42
CA GLN A 28 21.23 -3.89 -8.15
C GLN A 28 19.97 -4.75 -8.05
N GLU A 29 18.89 -4.24 -7.41
CA GLU A 29 17.63 -4.97 -7.33
C GLU A 29 17.00 -5.11 -8.71
N LYS A 30 17.00 -4.05 -9.53
CA LYS A 30 16.49 -4.08 -10.90
C LYS A 30 17.27 -5.07 -11.77
N ASP A 31 18.60 -4.98 -11.77
CA ASP A 31 19.46 -5.88 -12.54
C ASP A 31 19.24 -7.35 -12.12
N ARG A 32 19.02 -7.61 -10.83
CA ARG A 32 18.71 -8.95 -10.31
C ARG A 32 17.32 -9.42 -10.74
N VAL A 33 16.29 -8.59 -10.65
CA VAL A 33 14.94 -8.92 -11.08
C VAL A 33 14.91 -9.26 -12.58
N GLU A 34 15.64 -8.53 -13.40
CA GLU A 34 15.80 -8.82 -14.83
C GLU A 34 16.56 -10.13 -15.08
N ALA A 35 17.66 -10.37 -14.34
CA ALA A 35 18.53 -11.55 -14.54
C ALA A 35 17.91 -12.86 -14.01
N GLU A 36 17.17 -12.80 -12.88
CA GLU A 36 16.56 -13.94 -12.22
C GLU A 36 15.06 -14.07 -12.53
N GLY A 37 14.54 -13.24 -13.44
CA GLY A 37 13.14 -13.18 -13.81
C GLY A 37 12.60 -14.54 -14.25
N LYS A 38 11.41 -14.89 -13.79
CA LYS A 38 10.79 -16.20 -14.00
C LYS A 38 9.71 -16.20 -15.11
N GLY A 39 9.65 -15.12 -15.88
CA GLY A 39 8.65 -14.99 -16.94
C GLY A 39 8.76 -16.09 -17.99
N ASN A 40 9.94 -16.20 -18.63
CA ASN A 40 10.22 -17.21 -19.66
C ASN A 40 9.10 -17.29 -20.73
N GLY A 41 8.49 -16.15 -21.07
CA GLY A 41 7.35 -16.08 -22.02
C GLY A 41 6.00 -16.51 -21.43
N ARG A 42 5.89 -16.76 -20.13
CA ARG A 42 4.59 -16.92 -19.46
C ARG A 42 3.78 -15.64 -19.55
N SER A 43 2.46 -15.77 -19.62
CA SER A 43 1.54 -14.66 -19.82
C SER A 43 0.95 -14.14 -18.51
N VAL A 44 0.81 -12.82 -18.40
CA VAL A 44 0.16 -12.17 -17.25
C VAL A 44 -0.92 -11.22 -17.75
N LEU A 45 -2.14 -11.34 -17.26
CA LEU A 45 -3.21 -10.36 -17.45
C LEU A 45 -3.30 -9.47 -16.20
N VAL A 46 -3.19 -8.14 -16.40
CA VAL A 46 -3.43 -7.16 -15.34
C VAL A 46 -4.74 -6.44 -15.58
N ILE A 47 -5.77 -6.79 -14.82
CA ILE A 47 -7.09 -6.15 -14.86
C ILE A 47 -7.03 -4.88 -14.02
N GLY A 48 -7.27 -3.71 -14.62
CA GLY A 48 -6.98 -2.39 -14.02
C GLY A 48 -5.55 -1.93 -14.30
N GLY A 49 -4.90 -2.49 -15.34
CA GLY A 49 -3.49 -2.25 -15.64
C GLY A 49 -3.13 -0.84 -16.10
N ALA A 50 -4.11 0.01 -16.47
CA ALA A 50 -3.88 1.43 -16.74
C ALA A 50 -3.90 2.30 -15.46
N GLY A 51 -4.35 1.76 -14.32
CA GLY A 51 -4.26 2.40 -13.01
C GLY A 51 -2.80 2.51 -12.52
N ARG A 52 -2.57 3.36 -11.50
CA ARG A 52 -1.20 3.62 -11.00
C ARG A 52 -0.50 2.34 -10.51
N MET A 53 -1.13 1.57 -9.62
CA MET A 53 -0.57 0.29 -9.15
C MET A 53 -0.59 -0.78 -10.23
N GLY A 54 -1.63 -0.82 -11.07
CA GLY A 54 -1.69 -1.74 -12.21
C GLY A 54 -0.49 -1.60 -13.13
N ARG A 55 -0.10 -0.37 -13.50
CA ARG A 55 1.10 -0.09 -14.30
C ARG A 55 2.38 -0.56 -13.62
N TRP A 56 2.48 -0.33 -12.30
CA TRP A 56 3.62 -0.83 -11.53
C TRP A 56 3.77 -2.36 -11.69
N PHE A 57 2.67 -3.12 -11.61
CA PHE A 57 2.69 -4.56 -11.82
C PHE A 57 3.00 -4.94 -13.27
N VAL A 58 2.47 -4.22 -14.26
CA VAL A 58 2.81 -4.42 -15.67
C VAL A 58 4.32 -4.27 -15.89
N ASP A 59 4.91 -3.18 -15.40
CA ASP A 59 6.33 -2.90 -15.53
C ASP A 59 7.19 -3.95 -14.79
N PHE A 60 6.77 -4.33 -13.59
CA PHE A 60 7.45 -5.34 -12.78
C PHE A 60 7.46 -6.72 -13.45
N PHE A 61 6.34 -7.18 -14.02
CA PHE A 61 6.29 -8.46 -14.71
C PHE A 61 6.98 -8.42 -16.06
N ASN A 62 6.90 -7.31 -16.79
CA ASN A 62 7.70 -7.11 -18.01
C ASN A 62 9.20 -7.24 -17.72
N SER A 63 9.70 -6.61 -16.64
CA SER A 63 11.11 -6.70 -16.26
C SER A 63 11.57 -8.10 -15.90
N GLN A 64 10.65 -8.99 -15.51
CA GLN A 64 10.89 -10.41 -15.27
C GLN A 64 10.76 -11.30 -16.51
N GLY A 65 10.49 -10.74 -17.68
CA GLY A 65 10.35 -11.47 -18.95
C GLY A 65 9.01 -12.19 -19.13
N PHE A 66 7.95 -11.74 -18.43
CA PHE A 66 6.59 -12.17 -18.75
C PHE A 66 6.04 -11.41 -19.96
N GLU A 67 5.16 -12.04 -20.72
CA GLU A 67 4.32 -11.39 -21.70
C GLU A 67 3.10 -10.79 -21.02
N THR A 68 3.05 -9.45 -20.89
CA THR A 68 2.00 -8.79 -20.12
C THR A 68 0.87 -8.27 -21.00
N PHE A 69 -0.34 -8.51 -20.54
CA PHE A 69 -1.59 -8.06 -21.14
C PHE A 69 -2.31 -7.14 -20.15
N VAL A 70 -2.93 -6.10 -20.67
CA VAL A 70 -3.62 -5.08 -19.85
C VAL A 70 -5.10 -5.07 -20.19
N ALA A 71 -5.95 -5.12 -19.17
CA ALA A 71 -7.37 -4.87 -19.35
C ALA A 71 -7.79 -3.67 -18.50
N ASP A 72 -8.31 -2.60 -19.13
CA ASP A 72 -8.76 -1.41 -18.42
C ASP A 72 -9.75 -0.61 -19.28
N LYS A 73 -10.84 -0.14 -18.65
CA LYS A 73 -11.88 0.64 -19.34
C LYS A 73 -11.39 1.94 -20.00
N ASN A 74 -10.20 2.42 -19.63
CA ASN A 74 -9.63 3.68 -20.12
C ASN A 74 -8.63 3.47 -21.25
N ILE A 75 -8.48 2.26 -21.78
CA ILE A 75 -7.61 1.94 -22.92
C ILE A 75 -8.41 1.49 -24.13
N GLN A 76 -7.77 1.54 -25.30
CA GLN A 76 -8.32 0.96 -26.53
C GLN A 76 -7.78 -0.46 -26.72
N ASN A 77 -8.57 -1.30 -27.41
CA ASN A 77 -8.15 -2.64 -27.73
C ASN A 77 -6.96 -2.63 -28.69
N ASP A 78 -5.97 -3.45 -28.39
CA ASP A 78 -4.77 -3.72 -29.17
C ASP A 78 -4.37 -5.18 -28.95
N THR A 79 -3.24 -5.62 -29.49
CA THR A 79 -2.75 -7.01 -29.38
C THR A 79 -2.56 -7.48 -27.92
N HIS A 80 -2.16 -6.56 -27.03
CA HIS A 80 -1.92 -6.84 -25.60
C HIS A 80 -2.79 -5.97 -24.68
N SER A 81 -3.84 -5.34 -25.22
CA SER A 81 -4.68 -4.40 -24.49
C SER A 81 -6.15 -4.60 -24.78
N TYR A 82 -6.98 -4.61 -23.75
CA TYR A 82 -8.41 -4.85 -23.83
C TYR A 82 -9.18 -3.79 -23.03
N SER A 83 -10.23 -3.23 -23.60
CA SER A 83 -11.12 -2.31 -22.88
C SER A 83 -12.00 -3.01 -21.86
N ASP A 84 -12.28 -4.30 -22.07
CA ASP A 84 -12.96 -5.19 -21.11
C ASP A 84 -12.14 -6.48 -20.95
N TRP A 85 -11.81 -6.84 -19.70
CA TRP A 85 -11.05 -8.05 -19.40
C TRP A 85 -11.70 -9.34 -19.90
N ARG A 86 -13.03 -9.34 -20.09
CA ARG A 86 -13.78 -10.49 -20.63
C ARG A 86 -13.39 -10.80 -22.07
N GLU A 87 -12.94 -9.80 -22.81
CA GLU A 87 -12.47 -9.94 -24.20
C GLU A 87 -11.06 -10.57 -24.27
N ALA A 88 -10.26 -10.41 -23.21
CA ALA A 88 -8.94 -11.03 -23.12
C ALA A 88 -8.99 -12.56 -22.96
N GLY A 89 -10.12 -13.09 -22.48
CA GLY A 89 -10.22 -14.49 -22.07
C GLY A 89 -9.63 -14.74 -20.68
N ILE A 90 -9.35 -16.00 -20.35
CA ILE A 90 -8.86 -16.42 -19.03
C ILE A 90 -7.63 -17.33 -19.08
N ASP A 91 -7.07 -17.56 -20.25
CA ASP A 91 -5.95 -18.48 -20.48
C ASP A 91 -4.60 -17.76 -20.26
N PHE A 92 -4.35 -17.34 -19.03
CA PHE A 92 -3.13 -16.70 -18.61
C PHE A 92 -2.46 -17.50 -17.49
N ASP A 93 -1.13 -17.48 -17.42
CA ASP A 93 -0.39 -18.09 -16.31
C ASP A 93 -0.62 -17.35 -15.00
N VAL A 94 -0.84 -16.03 -15.07
CA VAL A 94 -1.15 -15.18 -13.91
C VAL A 94 -2.23 -14.17 -14.28
N ILE A 95 -3.22 -13.99 -13.41
CA ILE A 95 -4.24 -12.95 -13.50
C ILE A 95 -4.16 -12.08 -12.24
N ILE A 96 -3.98 -10.77 -12.44
CA ILE A 96 -3.87 -9.78 -11.37
C ILE A 96 -5.09 -8.87 -11.42
N VAL A 97 -5.80 -8.74 -10.29
CA VAL A 97 -6.92 -7.80 -10.15
C VAL A 97 -6.43 -6.55 -9.41
N ALA A 98 -6.26 -5.46 -10.16
CA ALA A 98 -5.70 -4.17 -9.73
C ALA A 98 -6.70 -3.02 -9.90
N THR A 99 -7.99 -3.30 -9.76
CA THR A 99 -9.09 -2.33 -9.86
C THR A 99 -9.48 -1.78 -8.47
N PRO A 100 -10.32 -0.72 -8.38
CA PRO A 100 -10.92 -0.30 -7.12
C PRO A 100 -11.58 -1.46 -6.37
N ILE A 101 -11.63 -1.39 -5.05
CA ILE A 101 -11.99 -2.54 -4.18
C ILE A 101 -13.39 -3.08 -4.52
N GLU A 102 -14.39 -2.19 -4.66
CA GLU A 102 -15.77 -2.61 -5.00
C GLU A 102 -15.84 -3.28 -6.40
N VAL A 103 -15.06 -2.80 -7.36
CA VAL A 103 -14.98 -3.39 -8.71
C VAL A 103 -14.27 -4.74 -8.67
N SER A 104 -13.21 -4.85 -7.89
CA SER A 104 -12.45 -6.10 -7.70
C SER A 104 -13.33 -7.23 -7.16
N ALA A 105 -14.22 -6.93 -6.20
CA ALA A 105 -15.14 -7.92 -5.64
C ALA A 105 -16.02 -8.56 -6.73
N GLY A 106 -16.58 -7.75 -7.64
CA GLY A 106 -17.36 -8.26 -8.77
C GLY A 106 -16.52 -9.09 -9.75
N ILE A 107 -15.31 -8.64 -10.08
CA ILE A 107 -14.40 -9.36 -10.98
C ILE A 107 -14.01 -10.73 -10.44
N LEU A 108 -13.65 -10.81 -9.15
CA LEU A 108 -13.30 -12.08 -8.49
C LEU A 108 -14.47 -13.07 -8.52
N SER A 109 -15.69 -12.59 -8.30
CA SER A 109 -16.90 -13.42 -8.40
C SER A 109 -17.12 -13.96 -9.82
N GLU A 110 -16.99 -13.12 -10.85
CA GLU A 110 -17.10 -13.56 -12.25
C GLU A 110 -15.98 -14.52 -12.66
N LEU A 111 -14.74 -14.30 -12.19
CA LEU A 111 -13.63 -15.23 -12.45
C LEU A 111 -13.88 -16.60 -11.84
N SER A 112 -14.57 -16.69 -10.69
CA SER A 112 -14.91 -17.99 -10.08
C SER A 112 -15.85 -18.82 -10.95
N GLU A 113 -16.73 -18.17 -11.72
CA GLU A 113 -17.63 -18.86 -12.67
C GLU A 113 -16.87 -19.37 -13.91
N LYS A 114 -15.83 -18.61 -14.34
CA LYS A 114 -15.02 -18.94 -15.52
C LYS A 114 -13.93 -19.97 -15.26
N LYS A 115 -13.49 -20.10 -14.00
CA LYS A 115 -12.48 -21.05 -13.51
C LYS A 115 -11.15 -21.01 -14.26
N PRO A 116 -10.42 -19.88 -14.24
CA PRO A 116 -9.08 -19.80 -14.81
C PRO A 116 -8.15 -20.86 -14.18
N SER A 117 -7.23 -21.40 -14.99
CA SER A 117 -6.25 -22.38 -14.52
C SER A 117 -4.98 -21.77 -13.95
N GLY A 118 -4.70 -20.50 -14.26
CA GLY A 118 -3.51 -19.78 -13.80
C GLY A 118 -3.63 -19.29 -12.36
N LEU A 119 -2.53 -18.74 -11.87
CA LEU A 119 -2.48 -18.09 -10.55
C LEU A 119 -3.28 -16.78 -10.59
N ILE A 120 -4.20 -16.61 -9.65
CA ILE A 120 -5.01 -15.39 -9.53
C ILE A 120 -4.65 -14.70 -8.21
N PHE A 121 -4.51 -13.39 -8.23
CA PHE A 121 -4.48 -12.59 -7.00
C PHE A 121 -4.98 -11.16 -7.21
N ASP A 122 -5.58 -10.61 -6.16
CA ASP A 122 -5.87 -9.17 -6.07
C ASP A 122 -4.73 -8.44 -5.34
N ILE A 123 -4.73 -7.10 -5.47
CA ILE A 123 -3.80 -6.21 -4.78
C ILE A 123 -4.51 -5.15 -3.93
N GLY A 124 -5.75 -5.39 -3.58
CA GLY A 124 -6.58 -4.44 -2.83
C GLY A 124 -6.02 -4.12 -1.44
N SER A 125 -6.21 -2.89 -0.99
CA SER A 125 -5.80 -2.44 0.34
C SER A 125 -6.66 -3.02 1.47
N LEU A 126 -7.85 -3.52 1.18
CA LEU A 126 -8.75 -4.21 2.09
C LEU A 126 -9.13 -5.58 1.53
N LYS A 127 -9.37 -6.54 2.42
CA LYS A 127 -9.67 -7.92 2.06
C LYS A 127 -11.08 -8.37 2.41
N THR A 128 -11.67 -7.83 3.48
CA THR A 128 -13.04 -8.17 3.87
C THR A 128 -14.04 -7.97 2.74
N PRO A 129 -14.03 -6.86 1.96
CA PRO A 129 -14.93 -6.69 0.83
C PRO A 129 -14.74 -7.69 -0.31
N LEU A 130 -13.57 -8.31 -0.39
CA LEU A 130 -13.20 -9.29 -1.44
C LEU A 130 -13.45 -10.74 -1.01
N ARG A 131 -13.78 -10.98 0.26
CA ARG A 131 -13.88 -12.30 0.91
C ARG A 131 -14.74 -13.29 0.13
N ASP A 132 -15.92 -12.85 -0.30
CA ASP A 132 -16.85 -13.73 -1.00
C ASP A 132 -16.31 -14.19 -2.35
N GLY A 133 -15.72 -13.27 -3.14
CA GLY A 133 -15.10 -13.60 -4.41
C GLY A 133 -13.85 -14.49 -4.24
N LEU A 134 -13.02 -14.22 -3.24
CA LEU A 134 -11.85 -15.03 -2.91
C LEU A 134 -12.25 -16.46 -2.50
N ASN A 135 -13.29 -16.60 -1.66
CA ASN A 135 -13.81 -17.89 -1.25
C ASN A 135 -14.43 -18.64 -2.44
N ALA A 136 -15.21 -17.97 -3.30
CA ALA A 136 -15.81 -18.58 -4.47
C ALA A 136 -14.75 -19.14 -5.44
N LEU A 137 -13.64 -18.41 -5.66
CA LEU A 137 -12.50 -18.89 -6.44
C LEU A 137 -11.84 -20.11 -5.81
N LYS A 138 -11.58 -20.07 -4.50
CA LYS A 138 -11.02 -21.20 -3.77
C LYS A 138 -11.93 -22.44 -3.87
N ASP A 139 -13.24 -22.27 -3.64
CA ASP A 139 -14.23 -23.37 -3.67
C ASP A 139 -14.45 -23.91 -5.09
N SER A 140 -14.01 -23.19 -6.12
CA SER A 140 -13.98 -23.61 -7.52
C SER A 140 -12.66 -24.26 -7.93
N ASP A 141 -11.78 -24.60 -6.97
CA ASP A 141 -10.44 -25.16 -7.17
C ASP A 141 -9.48 -24.26 -7.98
N CYS A 142 -9.72 -22.96 -8.02
CA CYS A 142 -8.82 -22.02 -8.65
C CYS A 142 -7.57 -21.76 -7.80
N MET A 143 -6.45 -21.46 -8.46
CA MET A 143 -5.19 -21.08 -7.80
C MET A 143 -5.27 -19.62 -7.35
N ILE A 144 -5.94 -19.36 -6.22
CA ILE A 144 -6.22 -18.03 -5.70
C ILE A 144 -5.41 -17.72 -4.44
N THR A 145 -4.85 -16.52 -4.37
CA THR A 145 -4.31 -15.89 -3.17
C THR A 145 -4.65 -14.39 -3.17
N SER A 146 -4.22 -13.65 -2.17
CA SER A 146 -4.49 -12.21 -2.10
C SER A 146 -3.25 -11.49 -1.58
N LEU A 147 -2.89 -10.36 -2.19
CA LEU A 147 -1.70 -9.60 -1.87
C LEU A 147 -2.07 -8.17 -1.47
N HIS A 148 -1.31 -7.60 -0.55
CA HIS A 148 -1.37 -6.17 -0.26
C HIS A 148 0.03 -5.56 -0.28
N PRO A 149 0.42 -4.86 -1.37
CA PRO A 149 1.63 -4.06 -1.41
C PRO A 149 1.53 -2.89 -0.43
N MET A 150 2.41 -2.87 0.61
CA MET A 150 2.49 -1.77 1.56
C MET A 150 3.43 -0.68 1.04
N PHE A 151 3.27 -0.35 -0.24
CA PHE A 151 4.04 0.67 -0.94
C PHE A 151 3.22 1.25 -2.10
N GLY A 152 3.55 2.49 -2.47
CA GLY A 152 2.86 3.19 -3.56
C GLY A 152 3.49 2.93 -4.94
N PRO A 153 2.81 3.37 -6.02
CA PRO A 153 3.21 3.13 -7.40
C PRO A 153 4.54 3.80 -7.80
N GLU A 154 5.01 4.79 -7.03
CA GLU A 154 6.30 5.46 -7.26
C GLU A 154 7.49 4.70 -6.63
N THR A 155 7.25 3.48 -6.12
CA THR A 155 8.30 2.70 -5.45
C THR A 155 9.15 1.96 -6.47
N GLU A 156 10.41 2.35 -6.57
CA GLU A 156 11.41 1.71 -7.44
C GLU A 156 12.23 0.64 -6.72
N LEU A 157 12.49 0.83 -5.41
CA LEU A 157 13.27 -0.09 -4.59
C LEU A 157 12.36 -0.74 -3.55
N LEU A 158 12.29 -2.08 -3.57
CA LEU A 158 11.49 -2.86 -2.63
C LEU A 158 12.20 -3.19 -1.32
N SER A 159 13.51 -2.93 -1.23
CA SER A 159 14.25 -3.05 0.03
C SER A 159 13.63 -2.18 1.13
N GLY A 160 13.32 -2.80 2.26
CA GLY A 160 12.64 -2.14 3.38
C GLY A 160 11.13 -1.94 3.19
N ARG A 161 10.56 -2.34 2.05
CA ARG A 161 9.11 -2.37 1.82
C ARG A 161 8.52 -3.71 2.25
N HIS A 162 7.22 -3.72 2.46
CA HIS A 162 6.48 -4.92 2.86
C HIS A 162 5.47 -5.29 1.79
N LEU A 163 5.31 -6.60 1.58
CA LEU A 163 4.24 -7.18 0.78
C LEU A 163 3.54 -8.23 1.65
N ILE A 164 2.27 -8.00 1.91
CA ILE A 164 1.46 -8.90 2.71
C ILE A 164 0.83 -9.92 1.78
N PHE A 165 0.98 -11.20 2.13
CA PHE A 165 0.29 -12.35 1.52
C PHE A 165 -0.82 -12.75 2.47
N VAL A 166 -2.06 -12.63 2.00
CA VAL A 166 -3.24 -12.91 2.81
C VAL A 166 -3.70 -14.32 2.51
N ASP A 167 -3.69 -15.15 3.54
CA ASP A 167 -4.12 -16.54 3.45
C ASP A 167 -5.64 -16.62 3.22
N VAL A 168 -6.00 -17.16 2.08
CA VAL A 168 -7.38 -17.46 1.68
C VAL A 168 -7.67 -18.98 1.72
N GLY A 169 -6.79 -19.76 2.35
CA GLY A 169 -6.91 -21.20 2.45
C GLY A 169 -6.37 -21.97 1.22
N ASN A 170 -5.53 -21.34 0.40
CA ASN A 170 -4.82 -21.96 -0.72
C ASN A 170 -3.31 -21.69 -0.60
N LYS A 171 -2.65 -22.54 0.19
CA LYS A 171 -1.22 -22.40 0.47
C LYS A 171 -0.36 -22.52 -0.80
N GLU A 172 -0.72 -23.39 -1.73
CA GLU A 172 0.04 -23.60 -2.97
C GLU A 172 0.03 -22.32 -3.82
N ALA A 173 -1.13 -21.66 -3.95
CA ALA A 173 -1.24 -20.40 -4.67
C ALA A 173 -0.41 -19.28 -3.99
N THR A 174 -0.46 -19.22 -2.65
CA THR A 174 0.32 -18.25 -1.88
C THR A 174 1.84 -18.47 -2.05
N ASP A 175 2.29 -19.72 -2.01
CA ASP A 175 3.71 -20.04 -2.19
C ASP A 175 4.17 -19.68 -3.63
N LYS A 176 3.37 -20.01 -4.67
CA LYS A 176 3.63 -19.60 -6.05
C LYS A 176 3.66 -18.08 -6.23
N ALA A 177 2.76 -17.35 -5.57
CA ALA A 177 2.79 -15.88 -5.61
C ALA A 177 4.07 -15.33 -4.96
N LYS A 178 4.53 -15.91 -3.84
CA LYS A 178 5.79 -15.52 -3.19
C LYS A 178 7.02 -15.73 -4.08
N GLU A 179 7.02 -16.77 -4.90
CA GLU A 179 8.10 -17.06 -5.85
C GLU A 179 8.28 -15.95 -6.89
N LEU A 180 7.20 -15.24 -7.27
CA LEU A 180 7.26 -14.11 -8.21
C LEU A 180 8.06 -12.92 -7.67
N PHE A 181 8.27 -12.85 -6.36
CA PHE A 181 9.00 -11.79 -5.68
C PHE A 181 10.31 -12.27 -5.03
N GLU A 182 10.83 -13.43 -5.40
CA GLU A 182 12.07 -13.97 -4.83
C GLU A 182 13.31 -13.15 -5.21
N SER A 183 13.34 -12.63 -6.43
CA SER A 183 14.43 -11.77 -6.92
C SER A 183 14.44 -10.37 -6.30
N THR A 184 13.41 -9.99 -5.54
CA THR A 184 13.31 -8.70 -4.87
C THR A 184 13.82 -8.74 -3.43
N MET A 185 14.00 -7.56 -2.83
CA MET A 185 14.33 -7.40 -1.41
C MET A 185 13.10 -7.04 -0.55
N VAL A 186 11.89 -7.27 -1.05
CA VAL A 186 10.65 -7.01 -0.31
C VAL A 186 10.53 -7.94 0.90
N LYS A 187 10.08 -7.39 2.03
CA LYS A 187 9.73 -8.20 3.20
C LYS A 187 8.36 -8.82 3.00
N LYS A 188 8.30 -10.15 2.93
CA LYS A 188 7.07 -10.92 2.77
C LYS A 188 6.48 -11.20 4.14
N LEU A 189 5.20 -10.88 4.33
CA LEU A 189 4.46 -11.08 5.57
C LEU A 189 3.23 -11.93 5.28
N ASP A 190 2.93 -12.90 6.14
CA ASP A 190 1.73 -13.73 6.04
C ASP A 190 0.69 -13.27 7.06
N MET A 191 -0.57 -13.14 6.64
CA MET A 191 -1.70 -12.78 7.51
C MET A 191 -2.96 -13.54 7.08
N ASN A 192 -3.91 -13.73 7.99
CA ASN A 192 -5.28 -14.08 7.61
C ASN A 192 -6.08 -12.80 7.31
N ILE A 193 -7.27 -12.95 6.70
CA ILE A 193 -8.09 -11.80 6.26
C ILE A 193 -8.50 -10.90 7.42
N ASP A 194 -8.94 -11.49 8.55
CA ASP A 194 -9.47 -10.72 9.68
C ASP A 194 -8.37 -9.92 10.39
N ASP A 195 -7.22 -10.56 10.64
CA ASP A 195 -6.05 -9.87 11.22
C ASP A 195 -5.54 -8.77 10.29
N HIS A 196 -5.54 -9.01 8.97
CA HIS A 196 -5.15 -8.02 8.00
C HIS A 196 -5.99 -6.76 8.13
N ASP A 197 -7.31 -6.84 7.93
CA ASP A 197 -8.16 -5.65 7.88
C ASP A 197 -8.26 -4.95 9.24
N ARG A 198 -8.21 -5.72 10.36
CA ARG A 198 -8.13 -5.15 11.71
C ARG A 198 -6.87 -4.31 11.93
N LEU A 199 -5.70 -4.77 11.48
CA LEU A 199 -4.44 -4.03 11.60
C LEU A 199 -4.38 -2.87 10.60
N ILE A 200 -4.88 -3.05 9.38
CA ILE A 200 -4.94 -2.01 8.35
C ILE A 200 -5.86 -0.86 8.77
N ALA A 201 -6.90 -1.11 9.57
CA ALA A 201 -7.72 -0.04 10.16
C ALA A 201 -6.88 0.97 10.97
N TYR A 202 -5.81 0.52 11.62
CA TYR A 202 -4.87 1.42 12.32
C TYR A 202 -3.76 1.92 11.41
N VAL A 203 -3.13 1.05 10.62
CA VAL A 203 -1.95 1.42 9.82
C VAL A 203 -2.32 2.39 8.69
N LEU A 204 -3.41 2.16 7.99
CA LEU A 204 -3.92 3.05 6.95
C LEU A 204 -5.08 3.92 7.45
N GLY A 205 -6.12 3.31 8.03
CA GLY A 205 -7.34 4.01 8.43
C GLY A 205 -7.05 5.18 9.38
N LEU A 206 -6.46 4.91 10.54
CA LEU A 206 -6.13 5.93 11.53
C LEU A 206 -5.13 6.96 11.01
N SER A 207 -4.06 6.52 10.32
CA SER A 207 -3.04 7.44 9.82
C SER A 207 -3.58 8.39 8.76
N HIS A 208 -4.41 7.90 7.83
CA HIS A 208 -5.07 8.75 6.83
C HIS A 208 -6.06 9.70 7.49
N ALA A 209 -6.92 9.19 8.39
CA ALA A 209 -7.90 10.01 9.10
C ALA A 209 -7.24 11.15 9.89
N LEU A 210 -6.13 10.86 10.59
CA LEU A 210 -5.37 11.88 11.32
C LEU A 210 -4.90 13.02 10.39
N ASN A 211 -4.35 12.68 9.23
CA ASN A 211 -3.88 13.68 8.26
C ASN A 211 -5.05 14.46 7.63
N ILE A 212 -6.16 13.77 7.30
CA ILE A 212 -7.37 14.42 6.79
C ILE A 212 -7.93 15.41 7.82
N VAL A 213 -8.04 15.02 9.08
CA VAL A 213 -8.48 15.91 10.18
C VAL A 213 -7.52 17.08 10.36
N PHE A 214 -6.20 16.83 10.30
CA PHE A 214 -5.19 17.87 10.45
C PHE A 214 -5.28 18.95 9.37
N PHE A 215 -5.25 18.60 8.07
CA PHE A 215 -5.36 19.62 7.03
C PHE A 215 -6.76 20.23 6.93
N THR A 216 -7.81 19.52 7.34
CA THR A 216 -9.16 20.08 7.45
C THR A 216 -9.20 21.15 8.53
N ALA A 217 -8.62 20.91 9.71
CA ALA A 217 -8.52 21.89 10.78
C ALA A 217 -7.70 23.11 10.34
N LEU A 218 -6.58 22.92 9.64
CA LEU A 218 -5.79 24.02 9.11
C LEU A 218 -6.58 24.87 8.10
N SER A 219 -7.24 24.23 7.14
CA SER A 219 -8.04 24.95 6.13
C SER A 219 -9.23 25.69 6.73
N GLY A 220 -9.80 25.18 7.82
CA GLY A 220 -10.89 25.81 8.58
C GLY A 220 -10.44 26.89 9.58
N SER A 221 -9.15 27.05 9.83
CA SER A 221 -8.61 27.99 10.83
C SER A 221 -8.77 29.47 10.46
N GLY A 222 -8.99 29.78 9.20
CA GLY A 222 -8.97 31.16 8.66
C GLY A 222 -7.58 31.73 8.45
N GLU A 223 -6.48 31.03 8.81
CA GLU A 223 -5.11 31.47 8.60
C GLU A 223 -4.63 31.07 7.20
N ALA A 224 -3.91 31.99 6.54
CA ALA A 224 -3.37 31.71 5.21
C ALA A 224 -2.17 30.72 5.28
N ALA A 225 -2.18 29.68 4.45
CA ALA A 225 -1.11 28.69 4.41
C ALA A 225 0.31 29.29 4.25
N PRO A 226 0.56 30.32 3.40
CA PRO A 226 1.87 30.97 3.33
C PRO A 226 2.31 31.66 4.62
N LYS A 227 1.36 32.12 5.45
CA LYS A 227 1.65 32.73 6.75
C LYS A 227 2.09 31.67 7.75
N LEU A 228 1.37 30.53 7.81
CA LEU A 228 1.75 29.39 8.65
C LEU A 228 3.11 28.82 8.26
N ALA A 229 3.38 28.67 6.96
CA ALA A 229 4.66 28.18 6.45
C ALA A 229 5.85 29.06 6.88
N LYS A 230 5.68 30.38 7.02
CA LYS A 230 6.73 31.31 7.52
C LYS A 230 7.04 31.14 9.01
N LEU A 231 6.10 30.60 9.78
CA LEU A 231 6.21 30.40 11.23
C LEU A 231 6.47 28.93 11.59
N SER A 232 6.84 28.14 10.59
CA SER A 232 6.94 26.69 10.72
C SER A 232 7.96 26.26 11.77
N SER A 233 7.71 25.09 12.36
CA SER A 233 8.64 24.37 13.23
C SER A 233 8.98 23.03 12.59
N THR A 234 10.06 22.38 13.04
CA THR A 234 10.47 21.06 12.53
C THR A 234 9.36 20.02 12.60
N THR A 235 8.57 20.02 13.70
CA THR A 235 7.41 19.11 13.85
C THR A 235 6.28 19.45 12.88
N PHE A 236 6.01 20.74 12.69
CA PHE A 236 4.96 21.18 11.78
C PHE A 236 5.32 20.86 10.31
N ASP A 237 6.56 21.08 9.90
CA ASP A 237 7.05 20.75 8.56
C ASP A 237 6.96 19.24 8.28
N ALA A 238 7.39 18.40 9.24
CA ALA A 238 7.26 16.96 9.12
C ALA A 238 5.79 16.52 8.97
N GLN A 239 4.88 17.13 9.74
CA GLN A 239 3.44 16.84 9.66
C GLN A 239 2.84 17.31 8.33
N LEU A 240 3.25 18.48 7.81
CA LEU A 240 2.81 18.96 6.50
C LEU A 240 3.26 18.02 5.39
N LEU A 241 4.50 17.55 5.40
CA LEU A 241 5.03 16.63 4.39
C LEU A 241 4.19 15.35 4.29
N VAL A 242 3.83 14.75 5.45
CA VAL A 242 2.97 13.57 5.47
C VAL A 242 1.55 13.90 5.00
N SER A 243 1.02 15.06 5.41
CA SER A 243 -0.32 15.51 5.01
C SER A 243 -0.43 15.82 3.51
N GLU A 244 0.62 16.37 2.90
CA GLU A 244 0.70 16.59 1.45
C GLU A 244 0.70 15.28 0.66
N ALA A 245 1.41 14.26 1.15
CA ALA A 245 1.38 12.93 0.54
C ALA A 245 -0.03 12.34 0.56
N VAL A 246 -0.74 12.46 1.69
CA VAL A 246 -2.14 12.00 1.81
C VAL A 246 -3.09 12.81 0.93
N ALA A 247 -2.94 14.14 0.89
CA ALA A 247 -3.83 15.02 0.11
C ALA A 247 -3.62 14.90 -1.41
N SER A 248 -2.46 14.44 -1.85
CA SER A 248 -2.09 14.29 -3.26
C SER A 248 -2.48 12.95 -3.87
N ASP A 249 -2.93 12.00 -3.06
CA ASP A 249 -3.35 10.67 -3.53
C ASP A 249 -4.85 10.66 -3.89
N SER A 250 -5.38 9.49 -4.33
CA SER A 250 -6.79 9.34 -4.73
C SER A 250 -7.74 9.49 -3.54
N PRO A 251 -8.61 10.51 -3.52
CA PRO A 251 -9.62 10.66 -2.48
C PRO A 251 -10.64 9.51 -2.49
N GLU A 252 -10.91 8.92 -3.66
CA GLU A 252 -11.80 7.77 -3.81
C GLU A 252 -11.22 6.55 -3.09
N LEU A 253 -9.93 6.25 -3.29
CA LEU A 253 -9.25 5.15 -2.59
C LEU A 253 -9.27 5.35 -1.07
N TYR A 254 -9.00 6.56 -0.60
CA TYR A 254 -9.04 6.85 0.83
C TYR A 254 -10.45 6.74 1.40
N PHE A 255 -11.47 7.15 0.65
CA PHE A 255 -12.86 6.94 1.05
C PHE A 255 -13.21 5.44 1.12
N GLU A 256 -12.80 4.63 0.13
CA GLU A 256 -12.98 3.18 0.18
C GLU A 256 -12.32 2.56 1.41
N ILE A 257 -11.06 2.92 1.72
CA ILE A 257 -10.32 2.42 2.89
C ILE A 257 -11.06 2.77 4.19
N GLN A 258 -11.61 3.98 4.32
CA GLN A 258 -12.34 4.39 5.51
C GLN A 258 -13.70 3.70 5.63
N LYS A 259 -14.43 3.57 4.50
CA LYS A 259 -15.82 3.11 4.48
C LYS A 259 -15.95 1.59 4.49
N LEU A 260 -15.08 0.88 3.74
CA LEU A 260 -15.26 -0.54 3.47
C LEU A 260 -14.54 -1.45 4.47
N ASN A 261 -13.70 -0.90 5.34
CA ASN A 261 -13.07 -1.68 6.40
C ASN A 261 -14.06 -1.84 7.57
N GLU A 262 -14.49 -3.07 7.84
CA GLU A 262 -15.43 -3.37 8.95
C GLU A 262 -14.89 -2.96 10.33
N TYR A 263 -13.56 -2.87 10.48
CA TYR A 263 -12.89 -2.40 11.71
C TYR A 263 -12.60 -0.89 11.68
N GLY A 264 -12.93 -0.18 10.61
CA GLY A 264 -12.49 1.21 10.37
C GLY A 264 -13.05 2.24 11.34
N ILE A 265 -14.26 1.99 11.88
CA ILE A 265 -14.90 2.95 12.78
C ILE A 265 -14.25 3.03 14.16
N GLU A 266 -13.68 1.91 14.65
CA GLU A 266 -13.06 1.84 15.98
C GLU A 266 -11.84 2.79 16.13
N PRO A 267 -10.84 2.79 15.23
CA PRO A 267 -9.72 3.74 15.32
C PRO A 267 -10.15 5.19 15.06
N LEU A 268 -11.20 5.44 14.28
CA LEU A 268 -11.75 6.78 14.07
C LEU A 268 -12.42 7.31 15.34
N ASP A 269 -13.21 6.50 16.02
CA ASP A 269 -13.80 6.84 17.32
C ASP A 269 -12.73 7.06 18.39
N ALA A 270 -11.67 6.24 18.37
CA ALA A 270 -10.52 6.40 19.26
C ALA A 270 -9.80 7.74 19.01
N LEU A 271 -9.65 8.16 17.75
CA LEU A 271 -9.10 9.48 17.41
C LEU A 271 -9.95 10.62 17.96
N CYS A 272 -11.26 10.58 17.73
CA CYS A 272 -12.20 11.59 18.24
C CYS A 272 -12.19 11.65 19.77
N THR A 273 -12.19 10.51 20.43
CA THR A 273 -12.16 10.41 21.89
C THR A 273 -10.87 10.98 22.44
N SER A 274 -9.73 10.65 21.83
CA SER A 274 -8.41 11.15 22.24
C SER A 274 -8.28 12.67 22.08
N ALA A 275 -8.79 13.21 20.98
CA ALA A 275 -8.82 14.65 20.75
C ALA A 275 -9.71 15.38 21.78
N THR A 276 -10.88 14.82 22.10
CA THR A 276 -11.80 15.34 23.12
C THR A 276 -11.14 15.31 24.50
N MET A 277 -10.54 14.20 24.87
CA MET A 277 -9.83 14.05 26.16
C MET A 277 -8.69 15.06 26.28
N LEU A 278 -7.87 15.24 25.26
CA LEU A 278 -6.80 16.24 25.24
C LEU A 278 -7.37 17.65 25.46
N ARG A 279 -8.46 17.99 24.76
CA ARG A 279 -9.13 19.28 24.91
C ARG A 279 -9.61 19.49 26.35
N GLU A 280 -10.25 18.52 26.99
CA GLU A 280 -10.74 18.60 28.35
C GLU A 280 -9.60 18.78 29.36
N ILE A 281 -8.51 18.03 29.22
CA ILE A 281 -7.33 18.17 30.07
C ILE A 281 -6.80 19.61 30.00
N VAL A 282 -6.67 20.18 28.80
CA VAL A 282 -6.17 21.55 28.61
C VAL A 282 -7.14 22.57 29.16
N MET A 283 -8.45 22.41 28.94
CA MET A 283 -9.49 23.35 29.44
C MET A 283 -9.59 23.38 30.96
N ASN A 284 -9.27 22.25 31.62
CA ASN A 284 -9.31 22.12 33.08
C ASN A 284 -7.97 22.43 33.77
N ASP A 285 -6.95 22.86 33.01
CA ASP A 285 -5.57 23.12 33.53
C ASP A 285 -4.97 21.89 34.26
N ASP A 286 -5.33 20.68 33.83
CA ASP A 286 -4.91 19.42 34.45
C ASP A 286 -3.55 18.97 33.93
N GLN A 287 -2.49 19.64 34.41
CA GLN A 287 -1.12 19.33 34.03
C GLN A 287 -0.72 17.89 34.36
N LYS A 288 -1.26 17.32 35.46
CA LYS A 288 -0.92 15.96 35.86
C LYS A 288 -1.40 14.94 34.82
N SER A 289 -2.68 15.01 34.44
CA SER A 289 -3.24 14.13 33.43
C SER A 289 -2.57 14.33 32.05
N PHE A 290 -2.15 15.55 31.72
CA PHE A 290 -1.39 15.81 30.50
C PHE A 290 -0.05 15.06 30.49
N ILE A 291 0.70 15.13 31.59
CA ILE A 291 1.99 14.42 31.70
C ILE A 291 1.78 12.91 31.61
N GLU A 292 0.79 12.37 32.33
CA GLU A 292 0.45 10.93 32.28
C GLU A 292 0.10 10.47 30.85
N LEU A 293 -0.64 11.29 30.09
CA LEU A 293 -0.96 11.02 28.69
C LEU A 293 0.30 10.94 27.82
N MET A 294 1.22 11.91 27.97
CA MET A 294 2.47 11.96 27.22
C MET A 294 3.39 10.76 27.57
N GLU A 295 3.51 10.42 28.85
CA GLU A 295 4.32 9.27 29.29
C GLU A 295 3.77 7.94 28.77
N LYS A 296 2.43 7.77 28.75
CA LYS A 296 1.77 6.59 28.18
C LYS A 296 2.05 6.47 26.68
N GLY A 297 1.95 7.58 25.94
CA GLY A 297 2.28 7.62 24.53
C GLY A 297 3.75 7.27 24.26
N LYS A 298 4.68 7.87 25.01
CA LYS A 298 6.11 7.55 24.91
C LYS A 298 6.39 6.07 25.15
N LYS A 299 5.84 5.50 26.22
CA LYS A 299 6.02 4.08 26.55
C LYS A 299 5.50 3.16 25.43
N TYR A 300 4.38 3.51 24.80
CA TYR A 300 3.86 2.77 23.67
C TYR A 300 4.82 2.82 22.45
N LEU A 301 5.34 4.01 22.15
CA LEU A 301 6.27 4.20 21.03
C LEU A 301 7.61 3.48 21.27
N ASP A 302 8.11 3.50 22.50
CA ASP A 302 9.35 2.79 22.89
C ASP A 302 9.20 1.25 22.77
N SER A 303 7.99 0.71 22.85
CA SER A 303 7.72 -0.73 22.66
C SER A 303 7.77 -1.19 21.20
N ARG A 304 8.01 -0.29 20.25
CA ARG A 304 8.09 -0.58 18.81
C ARG A 304 9.41 -1.27 18.40
N SER A 305 10.44 -1.15 19.19
CA SER A 305 11.81 -1.65 18.91
C SER A 305 12.05 -3.08 19.40
#